data_92b0407fabdb3a1c8b48f2f8f5fd92a0
#
_entry.id   92b0407fabdb3a1c8b48f2f8f5fd92a0
#
_cell.length_a   1.000
_cell.length_b   1.000
_cell.length_c   1.000
_cell.angle_alpha   90.00
_cell.angle_beta   90.00
_cell.angle_gamma   90.00
#
_symmetry.space_group_name_H-M   'P 1'
#
loop_
_entity.id
_entity.type
_entity.pdbx_description
1 polymer ?
#
loop_
_entity_poly.entity_id
_entity_poly.type
_entity_poly.pdbx_seq_one_letter_code
_entity_poly.pdbx_strand_id
1 'polypeptide(L)'
;VILGVYDERQRLIAYLNRASPVTGPPAIDLVLRADVAGLHVVVSARSAGTADRPYAVRLSLTGPQTVPAGVPQALVLSFAGRDQVRIGSRLPVNVPPFDAGRIDPRFAGQTETIIQRVVELVRADYAGLNVSIHTDADRPTGPHSTVYFGTYDAALLGLADNIDPYNAAAEQAAIVYTDTFALFSRLNPDVEAISQVLANVASHEAGHLLGLRHTADPHDIMDVTASARQMMLDQWFKLGRLDASVMPLGFQDAPTLLSWTVGGALPAVRKILWPQCARTADDIAPEEDDFFIPRDLLSSSHDEESGLDDGSGMP
;
A
#
# COMPACT_ATOMS: atom_id res chain seq x y z
N VAL A 1 -5.29 21.40 3.89
CA VAL A 1 -4.55 21.26 5.16
C VAL A 1 -4.16 19.80 5.33
N ILE A 2 -2.94 19.57 5.72
CA ILE A 2 -2.44 18.25 6.10
C ILE A 2 -2.22 18.27 7.62
N LEU A 3 -2.71 17.23 8.31
CA LEU A 3 -2.45 17.00 9.73
C LEU A 3 -1.74 15.67 9.89
N GLY A 4 -0.65 15.66 10.64
CA GLY A 4 0.04 14.44 11.06
C GLY A 4 0.13 14.38 12.57
N VAL A 5 -0.18 13.22 13.15
CA VAL A 5 0.01 12.93 14.58
C VAL A 5 1.09 11.88 14.71
N TYR A 6 2.12 12.16 15.47
CA TYR A 6 3.28 11.30 15.67
C TYR A 6 3.51 11.04 17.14
N ASP A 7 4.13 9.92 17.45
CA ASP A 7 4.67 9.64 18.77
C ASP A 7 5.99 10.40 19.04
N GLU A 8 6.56 10.21 20.23
CA GLU A 8 7.83 10.81 20.66
C GLU A 8 9.04 10.36 19.82
N ARG A 9 8.91 9.28 19.04
CA ARG A 9 9.93 8.74 18.12
C ARG A 9 9.72 9.18 16.68
N GLN A 10 8.80 10.13 16.47
CA GLN A 10 8.41 10.62 15.14
C GLN A 10 7.78 9.54 14.24
N ARG A 11 7.16 8.50 14.82
CA ARG A 11 6.42 7.52 14.06
C ARG A 11 4.98 8.01 13.87
N LEU A 12 4.50 7.96 12.64
CA LEU A 12 3.16 8.41 12.27
C LEU A 12 2.11 7.50 12.92
N ILE A 13 1.18 8.08 13.66
CA ILE A 13 0.03 7.40 14.29
C ILE A 13 -1.24 7.65 13.47
N ALA A 14 -1.43 8.91 13.04
CA ALA A 14 -2.59 9.29 12.26
C ALA A 14 -2.25 10.42 11.28
N TYR A 15 -2.98 10.43 10.19
CA TYR A 15 -2.76 11.38 9.10
C TYR A 15 -4.09 11.77 8.47
N LEU A 16 -4.23 13.04 8.16
CA LEU A 16 -5.36 13.58 7.42
C LEU A 16 -4.83 14.54 6.36
N ASN A 17 -5.19 14.29 5.10
CA ASN A 17 -4.93 15.20 3.99
C ASN A 17 -6.28 15.67 3.40
N ARG A 18 -6.72 16.86 3.76
CA ARG A 18 -7.97 17.42 3.28
C ARG A 18 -7.73 18.41 2.16
N ALA A 19 -8.04 18.02 0.92
CA ALA A 19 -7.87 18.81 -0.29
C ALA A 19 -8.96 19.86 -0.49
N SER A 20 -10.18 19.62 -0.05
CA SER A 20 -11.36 20.45 -0.30
C SER A 20 -11.89 21.12 0.97
N PRO A 21 -12.47 22.32 0.90
CA PRO A 21 -13.19 22.91 2.00
C PRO A 21 -14.56 22.24 2.16
N VAL A 22 -14.56 20.95 2.51
CA VAL A 22 -15.78 20.28 2.95
C VAL A 22 -16.19 20.83 4.31
N THR A 23 -17.46 20.80 4.60
CA THR A 23 -18.09 21.34 5.80
C THR A 23 -17.36 21.01 7.10
N GLY A 24 -16.81 22.02 7.75
CA GLY A 24 -16.18 21.96 9.06
C GLY A 24 -14.64 21.94 9.04
N PRO A 25 -14.01 22.18 10.19
CA PRO A 25 -12.56 22.13 10.32
C PRO A 25 -12.02 20.71 10.16
N PRO A 26 -10.79 20.53 9.62
CA PRO A 26 -10.15 19.21 9.60
C PRO A 26 -9.96 18.71 11.03
N ALA A 27 -10.32 17.46 11.29
CA ALA A 27 -10.21 16.84 12.60
C ALA A 27 -9.72 15.41 12.49
N ILE A 28 -8.89 14.99 13.44
CA ILE A 28 -8.50 13.61 13.68
C ILE A 28 -9.10 13.23 15.03
N ASP A 29 -9.91 12.17 15.05
CA ASP A 29 -10.43 11.54 16.26
C ASP A 29 -9.93 10.11 16.30
N LEU A 30 -9.18 9.76 17.34
CA LEU A 30 -8.56 8.44 17.43
C LEU A 30 -8.39 7.98 18.87
N VAL A 31 -8.42 6.67 19.07
CA VAL A 31 -7.99 6.04 20.30
C VAL A 31 -6.53 5.61 20.15
N LEU A 32 -5.66 6.13 21.03
CA LEU A 32 -4.26 5.70 21.06
C LEU A 32 -4.19 4.19 21.39
N ARG A 33 -3.52 3.42 20.55
CA ARG A 33 -3.43 1.97 20.67
C ARG A 33 -2.18 1.48 21.40
N ALA A 34 -1.33 2.41 21.84
CA ALA A 34 -0.17 2.16 22.67
C ALA A 34 0.04 3.34 23.62
N ASP A 35 0.75 3.09 24.72
CA ASP A 35 1.24 4.15 25.59
C ASP A 35 2.32 4.95 24.84
N VAL A 36 2.15 6.27 24.80
CA VAL A 36 3.11 7.21 24.21
C VAL A 36 3.49 8.24 25.25
N ALA A 37 4.79 8.57 25.33
CA ALA A 37 5.29 9.57 26.28
C ALA A 37 4.95 11.00 25.85
N GLY A 38 4.67 11.21 24.57
CA GLY A 38 4.30 12.49 23.98
C GLY A 38 3.76 12.36 22.57
N LEU A 39 2.99 13.37 22.17
CA LEU A 39 2.46 13.46 20.80
C LEU A 39 3.01 14.73 20.14
N HIS A 40 3.44 14.58 18.89
CA HIS A 40 3.75 15.70 18.01
C HIS A 40 2.63 15.85 17.00
N VAL A 41 2.03 17.04 16.94
CA VAL A 41 1.02 17.38 15.95
C VAL A 41 1.66 18.29 14.90
N VAL A 42 1.67 17.85 13.66
CA VAL A 42 2.22 18.60 12.54
C VAL A 42 1.08 19.10 11.67
N VAL A 43 1.08 20.40 11.39
CA VAL A 43 0.15 21.06 10.48
C VAL A 43 0.93 21.53 9.26
N SER A 44 0.51 21.12 8.08
CA SER A 44 1.14 21.54 6.82
C SER A 44 0.10 22.07 5.83
N ALA A 45 0.54 22.98 4.98
CA ALA A 45 -0.25 23.43 3.84
C ALA A 45 0.07 22.59 2.60
N ARG A 46 -0.94 22.29 1.78
CA ARG A 46 -0.73 21.58 0.50
C ARG A 46 0.00 22.42 -0.55
N SER A 47 -0.08 23.73 -0.45
CA SER A 47 0.57 24.66 -1.38
C SER A 47 1.21 25.83 -0.65
N ALA A 48 2.34 26.31 -1.16
CA ALA A 48 3.09 27.42 -0.59
C ALA A 48 2.27 28.72 -0.43
N GLY A 49 1.28 28.94 -1.28
CA GLY A 49 0.43 30.15 -1.24
C GLY A 49 -0.59 30.21 -0.11
N THR A 50 -0.70 29.18 0.74
CA THR A 50 -1.64 29.15 1.89
C THR A 50 -0.94 29.13 3.24
N ALA A 51 0.40 29.15 3.26
CA ALA A 51 1.20 28.99 4.48
C ALA A 51 1.12 30.19 5.44
N ASP A 52 0.76 31.37 4.95
CA ASP A 52 0.79 32.63 5.72
C ASP A 52 -0.52 32.96 6.44
N ARG A 53 -1.49 32.05 6.42
CA ARG A 53 -2.75 32.29 7.14
C ARG A 53 -2.68 31.83 8.58
N PRO A 54 -3.20 32.59 9.55
CA PRO A 54 -3.27 32.16 10.93
C PRO A 54 -4.16 30.92 11.04
N TYR A 55 -3.74 29.96 11.86
CA TYR A 55 -4.50 28.77 12.17
C TYR A 55 -4.54 28.55 13.69
N ALA A 56 -5.53 27.81 14.16
CA ALA A 56 -5.63 27.37 15.55
C ALA A 56 -5.76 25.85 15.59
N VAL A 57 -4.98 25.21 16.44
CA VAL A 57 -5.09 23.78 16.73
C VAL A 57 -5.79 23.63 18.10
N ARG A 58 -6.85 22.83 18.13
CA ARG A 58 -7.49 22.42 19.38
C ARG A 58 -7.16 20.95 19.63
N LEU A 59 -6.54 20.67 20.76
CA LEU A 59 -6.29 19.32 21.24
C LEU A 59 -7.24 19.05 22.42
N SER A 60 -7.96 17.92 22.36
CA SER A 60 -8.81 17.44 23.44
C SER A 60 -8.39 16.02 23.79
N LEU A 61 -8.11 15.77 25.06
CA LEU A 61 -7.82 14.44 25.56
C LEU A 61 -9.00 14.00 26.42
N THR A 62 -9.56 12.85 26.10
CA THR A 62 -10.58 12.20 26.94
C THR A 62 -9.92 11.12 27.78
N GLY A 63 -10.58 10.75 28.90
CA GLY A 63 -10.06 9.71 29.79
C GLY A 63 -9.88 8.35 29.08
N PRO A 64 -9.42 7.33 29.82
CA PRO A 64 -9.12 6.02 29.25
C PRO A 64 -10.26 5.47 28.42
N GLN A 65 -9.94 5.02 27.22
CA GLN A 65 -10.86 4.37 26.30
C GLN A 65 -10.47 2.90 26.14
N THR A 66 -11.44 2.04 25.82
CA THR A 66 -11.12 0.68 25.38
C THR A 66 -10.41 0.74 24.05
N VAL A 67 -9.18 0.21 23.99
CA VAL A 67 -8.42 0.12 22.74
C VAL A 67 -9.15 -0.84 21.80
N PRO A 68 -9.56 -0.39 20.61
CA PRO A 68 -10.19 -1.28 19.65
C PRO A 68 -9.26 -2.42 19.25
N ALA A 69 -9.80 -3.63 19.18
CA ALA A 69 -9.06 -4.77 18.61
C ALA A 69 -8.82 -4.56 17.11
N GLY A 70 -7.76 -5.17 16.59
CA GLY A 70 -7.54 -5.24 15.14
C GLY A 70 -8.68 -6.03 14.48
N VAL A 71 -9.06 -5.64 13.28
CA VAL A 71 -10.11 -6.27 12.47
C VAL A 71 -9.45 -7.21 11.45
N PRO A 72 -9.58 -8.55 11.59
CA PRO A 72 -9.00 -9.48 10.62
C PRO A 72 -9.48 -9.18 9.19
N GLN A 73 -8.60 -9.35 8.20
CA GLN A 73 -8.89 -9.08 6.80
C GLN A 73 -8.69 -10.33 5.94
N ALA A 74 -9.63 -10.58 5.03
CA ALA A 74 -9.45 -11.51 3.92
C ALA A 74 -9.09 -10.71 2.65
N LEU A 75 -8.00 -11.10 1.99
CA LEU A 75 -7.57 -10.55 0.71
C LEU A 75 -7.67 -11.61 -0.37
N VAL A 76 -8.30 -11.28 -1.48
CA VAL A 76 -8.37 -12.15 -2.66
C VAL A 76 -7.44 -11.60 -3.73
N LEU A 77 -6.47 -12.40 -4.16
CA LEU A 77 -5.65 -12.13 -5.34
C LEU A 77 -6.38 -12.72 -6.55
N SER A 78 -6.94 -11.84 -7.38
CA SER A 78 -7.82 -12.23 -8.49
C SER A 78 -7.08 -12.17 -9.81
N PHE A 79 -6.85 -13.34 -10.41
CA PHE A 79 -6.16 -13.53 -11.68
C PHE A 79 -7.11 -13.91 -12.83
N ALA A 80 -8.36 -14.26 -12.51
CA ALA A 80 -9.35 -14.75 -13.49
C ALA A 80 -9.91 -13.64 -14.41
N GLY A 81 -9.59 -12.38 -14.10
CA GLY A 81 -10.14 -11.22 -14.80
C GLY A 81 -11.56 -10.86 -14.33
N ARG A 82 -11.96 -9.63 -14.61
CA ARG A 82 -13.29 -9.11 -14.28
C ARG A 82 -13.63 -7.89 -15.11
N ASP A 83 -14.88 -7.81 -15.56
CA ASP A 83 -15.41 -6.62 -16.22
C ASP A 83 -15.80 -5.54 -15.23
N GLN A 84 -15.71 -4.29 -15.68
CA GLN A 84 -16.18 -3.11 -14.96
C GLN A 84 -15.60 -2.97 -13.55
N VAL A 85 -14.32 -3.33 -13.37
CA VAL A 85 -13.60 -3.09 -12.12
C VAL A 85 -13.44 -1.58 -11.92
N ARG A 86 -13.87 -1.10 -10.78
CA ARG A 86 -13.71 0.30 -10.37
C ARG A 86 -12.72 0.36 -9.22
N ILE A 87 -11.74 1.25 -9.33
CA ILE A 87 -10.77 1.54 -8.28
C ILE A 87 -10.86 3.04 -7.96
N GLY A 88 -11.24 3.35 -6.73
CA GLY A 88 -11.46 4.72 -6.29
C GLY A 88 -12.42 5.50 -7.18
N SER A 89 -12.06 6.71 -7.54
CA SER A 89 -12.86 7.60 -8.41
C SER A 89 -12.61 7.39 -9.90
N ARG A 90 -11.72 6.44 -10.30
CA ARG A 90 -11.43 6.19 -11.72
C ARG A 90 -12.61 5.57 -12.46
N LEU A 91 -12.62 5.76 -13.78
CA LEU A 91 -13.59 5.08 -14.64
C LEU A 91 -13.38 3.57 -14.56
N PRO A 92 -14.48 2.78 -14.61
CA PRO A 92 -14.38 1.32 -14.60
C PRO A 92 -13.55 0.82 -15.77
N VAL A 93 -12.73 -0.21 -15.52
CA VAL A 93 -11.91 -0.88 -16.53
C VAL A 93 -12.26 -2.36 -16.60
N ASN A 94 -12.11 -2.94 -17.78
CA ASN A 94 -12.19 -4.40 -17.94
C ASN A 94 -10.79 -4.97 -17.73
N VAL A 95 -10.67 -5.85 -16.74
CA VAL A 95 -9.43 -6.54 -16.40
C VAL A 95 -9.51 -7.92 -17.05
N PRO A 96 -8.70 -8.22 -18.09
CA PRO A 96 -8.64 -9.56 -18.66
C PRO A 96 -8.02 -10.54 -17.67
N PRO A 97 -8.20 -11.85 -17.87
CA PRO A 97 -7.42 -12.85 -17.13
C PRO A 97 -5.92 -12.57 -17.25
N PHE A 98 -5.21 -12.75 -16.15
CA PHE A 98 -3.77 -12.58 -16.14
C PHE A 98 -3.08 -13.56 -17.08
N ASP A 99 -2.20 -13.04 -17.91
CA ASP A 99 -1.36 -13.82 -18.83
C ASP A 99 0.08 -13.28 -18.79
N ALA A 100 1.00 -14.06 -18.25
CA ALA A 100 2.39 -13.67 -18.12
C ALA A 100 3.08 -13.43 -19.47
N GLY A 101 2.59 -14.06 -20.55
CA GLY A 101 3.06 -13.82 -21.92
C GLY A 101 2.84 -12.38 -22.41
N ARG A 102 1.95 -11.63 -21.79
CA ARG A 102 1.72 -10.20 -22.08
C ARG A 102 2.77 -9.29 -21.42
N ILE A 103 3.40 -9.74 -20.34
CA ILE A 103 4.56 -9.06 -19.75
C ILE A 103 5.77 -9.24 -20.65
N ASP A 104 6.06 -10.50 -20.99
CA ASP A 104 7.17 -10.86 -21.87
C ASP A 104 6.85 -12.20 -22.56
N PRO A 105 7.00 -12.30 -23.89
CA PRO A 105 6.77 -13.56 -24.61
C PRO A 105 7.58 -14.75 -24.07
N ARG A 106 8.70 -14.53 -23.38
CA ARG A 106 9.49 -15.57 -22.71
C ARG A 106 8.74 -16.27 -21.59
N PHE A 107 7.73 -15.62 -21.02
CA PHE A 107 6.87 -16.18 -19.97
C PHE A 107 5.62 -16.88 -20.51
N ALA A 108 5.48 -16.99 -21.84
CA ALA A 108 4.39 -17.75 -22.44
C ALA A 108 4.37 -19.20 -21.90
N GLY A 109 3.21 -19.64 -21.39
CA GLY A 109 3.04 -20.96 -20.76
C GLY A 109 3.52 -21.05 -19.31
N GLN A 110 4.02 -19.97 -18.70
CA GLN A 110 4.48 -19.92 -17.30
C GLN A 110 3.51 -19.18 -16.36
N THR A 111 2.35 -18.78 -16.88
CA THR A 111 1.36 -17.98 -16.12
C THR A 111 1.00 -18.61 -14.80
N GLU A 112 0.68 -19.91 -14.76
CA GLU A 112 0.32 -20.60 -13.54
C GLU A 112 1.47 -20.66 -12.53
N THR A 113 2.69 -20.89 -12.99
CA THR A 113 3.89 -20.90 -12.14
C THR A 113 4.11 -19.53 -11.49
N ILE A 114 3.95 -18.46 -12.27
CA ILE A 114 4.07 -17.07 -11.75
C ILE A 114 2.96 -16.77 -10.77
N ILE A 115 1.70 -17.14 -11.06
CA ILE A 115 0.56 -16.97 -10.12
C ILE A 115 0.87 -17.62 -8.78
N GLN A 116 1.26 -18.90 -8.80
CA GLN A 116 1.57 -19.65 -7.57
C GLN A 116 2.66 -18.96 -6.78
N ARG A 117 3.71 -18.50 -7.46
CA ARG A 117 4.82 -17.83 -6.81
C ARG A 117 4.43 -16.47 -6.21
N VAL A 118 3.66 -15.65 -6.92
CA VAL A 118 3.11 -14.40 -6.40
C VAL A 118 2.28 -14.63 -5.14
N VAL A 119 1.39 -15.64 -5.16
CA VAL A 119 0.56 -15.98 -3.99
C VAL A 119 1.41 -16.40 -2.79
N GLU A 120 2.47 -17.20 -2.99
CA GLU A 120 3.39 -17.60 -1.93
C GLU A 120 4.11 -16.39 -1.31
N LEU A 121 4.60 -15.47 -2.16
CA LEU A 121 5.33 -14.28 -1.73
C LEU A 121 4.42 -13.33 -0.94
N VAL A 122 3.22 -13.03 -1.45
CA VAL A 122 2.25 -12.20 -0.71
C VAL A 122 1.84 -12.83 0.61
N ARG A 123 1.66 -14.16 0.67
CA ARG A 123 1.41 -14.87 1.94
C ARG A 123 2.57 -14.71 2.92
N ALA A 124 3.80 -14.69 2.43
CA ALA A 124 4.98 -14.48 3.25
C ALA A 124 5.06 -13.05 3.81
N ASP A 125 4.65 -12.04 3.03
CA ASP A 125 4.65 -10.65 3.45
C ASP A 125 3.70 -10.38 4.63
N TYR A 126 2.56 -11.05 4.63
CA TYR A 126 1.53 -10.90 5.68
C TYR A 126 1.59 -11.98 6.76
N ALA A 127 2.61 -12.85 6.73
CA ALA A 127 2.72 -13.97 7.69
C ALA A 127 2.77 -13.47 9.14
N GLY A 128 1.92 -14.02 10.00
CA GLY A 128 1.82 -13.65 11.42
C GLY A 128 0.78 -12.57 11.72
N LEU A 129 0.32 -11.82 10.72
CA LEU A 129 -0.83 -10.93 10.84
C LEU A 129 -2.15 -11.70 10.65
N ASN A 130 -3.25 -11.15 11.16
CA ASN A 130 -4.58 -11.71 10.95
C ASN A 130 -5.12 -11.34 9.55
N VAL A 131 -4.31 -11.63 8.52
CA VAL A 131 -4.66 -11.48 7.10
C VAL A 131 -4.67 -12.86 6.45
N SER A 132 -5.78 -13.24 5.85
CA SER A 132 -5.89 -14.48 5.07
C SER A 132 -5.81 -14.17 3.58
N ILE A 133 -4.91 -14.83 2.86
CA ILE A 133 -4.69 -14.65 1.42
C ILE A 133 -5.36 -15.77 0.66
N HIS A 134 -6.31 -15.42 -0.19
CA HIS A 134 -7.11 -16.27 -1.04
C HIS A 134 -6.86 -15.98 -2.52
N THR A 135 -7.35 -16.85 -3.38
CA THR A 135 -7.40 -16.67 -4.82
C THR A 135 -8.84 -16.80 -5.33
N ASP A 136 -9.04 -16.71 -6.65
CA ASP A 136 -10.35 -16.97 -7.24
C ASP A 136 -10.87 -18.38 -6.96
N ALA A 137 -9.96 -19.35 -6.72
CA ALA A 137 -10.32 -20.76 -6.48
C ALA A 137 -10.91 -21.00 -5.07
N ASP A 138 -10.51 -20.21 -4.10
CA ASP A 138 -10.91 -20.33 -2.69
C ASP A 138 -11.46 -19.03 -2.11
N ARG A 139 -12.10 -18.22 -2.96
CA ARG A 139 -12.69 -16.91 -2.61
C ARG A 139 -13.68 -17.06 -1.45
N PRO A 140 -13.50 -16.27 -0.36
CA PRO A 140 -14.41 -16.32 0.78
C PRO A 140 -15.80 -15.76 0.41
N THR A 141 -16.84 -16.24 1.10
CA THR A 141 -18.22 -15.75 0.94
C THR A 141 -18.52 -14.51 1.81
N GLY A 142 -17.67 -14.23 2.80
CA GLY A 142 -17.77 -13.06 3.66
C GLY A 142 -17.11 -11.81 3.06
N PRO A 143 -17.12 -10.67 3.79
CA PRO A 143 -16.45 -9.45 3.39
C PRO A 143 -14.97 -9.71 3.11
N HIS A 144 -14.46 -9.19 2.00
CA HIS A 144 -13.06 -9.31 1.61
C HIS A 144 -12.67 -8.21 0.63
N SER A 145 -11.42 -7.78 0.71
CA SER A 145 -10.85 -6.89 -0.32
C SER A 145 -10.24 -7.70 -1.45
N THR A 146 -10.22 -7.15 -2.66
CA THR A 146 -9.71 -7.86 -3.84
C THR A 146 -8.62 -7.07 -4.53
N VAL A 147 -7.47 -7.71 -4.77
CA VAL A 147 -6.39 -7.20 -5.63
C VAL A 147 -6.51 -7.88 -6.99
N TYR A 148 -6.83 -7.11 -8.02
CA TYR A 148 -6.98 -7.59 -9.40
C TYR A 148 -5.64 -7.56 -10.13
N PHE A 149 -5.36 -8.56 -10.95
CA PHE A 149 -4.15 -8.65 -11.78
C PHE A 149 -4.53 -8.65 -13.25
N GLY A 150 -4.09 -7.64 -14.01
CA GLY A 150 -4.34 -7.56 -15.45
C GLY A 150 -4.34 -6.13 -15.97
N THR A 151 -4.47 -6.00 -17.30
CA THR A 151 -4.54 -4.73 -18.04
C THR A 151 -3.29 -3.85 -17.93
N TYR A 152 -3.35 -2.68 -18.55
CA TYR A 152 -2.26 -1.72 -18.70
C TYR A 152 -2.67 -0.35 -18.18
N ASP A 153 -1.76 0.34 -17.50
CA ASP A 153 -1.84 1.77 -17.23
C ASP A 153 -0.50 2.42 -17.61
N ALA A 154 -0.54 3.59 -18.27
CA ALA A 154 0.67 4.27 -18.73
C ALA A 154 1.43 4.99 -17.59
N ALA A 155 0.78 5.16 -16.44
CA ALA A 155 1.27 5.99 -15.35
C ALA A 155 1.41 5.23 -14.01
N LEU A 156 0.94 3.97 -13.91
CA LEU A 156 0.90 3.24 -12.63
C LEU A 156 1.29 1.77 -12.81
N LEU A 157 1.98 1.20 -11.83
CA LEU A 157 2.15 -0.25 -11.66
C LEU A 157 1.01 -0.87 -10.87
N GLY A 158 0.44 -0.13 -9.92
CA GLY A 158 -0.70 -0.52 -9.13
C GLY A 158 -1.55 0.68 -8.70
N LEU A 159 -2.70 0.40 -8.12
CA LEU A 159 -3.62 1.39 -7.58
C LEU A 159 -4.55 0.75 -6.56
N ALA A 160 -4.69 1.34 -5.39
CA ALA A 160 -5.67 0.98 -4.37
C ALA A 160 -6.89 1.95 -4.39
N ASP A 161 -8.04 1.48 -3.94
CA ASP A 161 -9.25 2.30 -3.80
C ASP A 161 -8.99 3.53 -2.95
N ASN A 162 -8.27 3.31 -1.84
CA ASN A 162 -8.02 4.34 -0.87
C ASN A 162 -6.94 3.88 0.14
N ILE A 163 -6.52 4.77 1.02
CA ILE A 163 -5.72 4.43 2.20
C ILE A 163 -6.68 4.34 3.38
N ASP A 164 -6.93 3.13 3.89
CA ASP A 164 -7.95 2.83 4.89
C ASP A 164 -7.36 2.60 6.30
N PRO A 165 -7.16 3.65 7.10
CA PRO A 165 -6.62 3.50 8.43
C PRO A 165 -7.52 2.60 9.28
N TYR A 166 -6.90 1.61 9.92
CA TYR A 166 -7.56 0.68 10.84
C TYR A 166 -8.60 -0.24 10.20
N ASN A 167 -8.55 -0.45 8.87
CA ASN A 167 -9.44 -1.35 8.14
C ASN A 167 -10.93 -1.07 8.43
N ALA A 168 -11.31 0.19 8.24
CA ALA A 168 -12.68 0.65 8.48
C ALA A 168 -13.66 0.07 7.45
N ALA A 169 -13.18 -0.22 6.23
CA ALA A 169 -13.96 -0.84 5.15
C ALA A 169 -13.33 -2.18 4.75
N ALA A 170 -14.01 -3.27 5.07
CA ALA A 170 -13.52 -4.63 4.79
C ALA A 170 -13.68 -5.07 3.32
N GLU A 171 -14.37 -4.27 2.48
CA GLU A 171 -14.68 -4.59 1.08
C GLU A 171 -14.16 -3.46 0.19
N GLN A 172 -12.92 -3.58 -0.24
CA GLN A 172 -12.23 -2.61 -1.09
C GLN A 172 -11.55 -3.32 -2.26
N ALA A 173 -11.10 -2.55 -3.22
CA ALA A 173 -10.40 -3.08 -4.38
C ALA A 173 -9.05 -2.40 -4.60
N ALA A 174 -8.12 -3.15 -5.15
CA ALA A 174 -6.88 -2.67 -5.72
C ALA A 174 -6.61 -3.38 -7.05
N ILE A 175 -5.71 -2.83 -7.83
CA ILE A 175 -5.30 -3.41 -9.11
C ILE A 175 -3.78 -3.34 -9.27
N VAL A 176 -3.21 -4.41 -9.82
CA VAL A 176 -1.84 -4.47 -10.33
C VAL A 176 -1.94 -4.48 -11.86
N TYR A 177 -1.41 -3.45 -12.51
CA TYR A 177 -1.45 -3.28 -13.96
C TYR A 177 -0.40 -4.13 -14.64
N THR A 178 -0.64 -5.44 -14.73
CA THR A 178 0.39 -6.43 -15.07
C THR A 178 1.03 -6.23 -16.45
N ASP A 179 0.29 -5.70 -17.43
CA ASP A 179 0.85 -5.43 -18.76
C ASP A 179 1.87 -4.28 -18.75
N THR A 180 1.81 -3.39 -17.75
CA THR A 180 2.78 -2.32 -17.54
C THR A 180 4.16 -2.89 -17.18
N PHE A 181 4.21 -4.08 -16.57
CA PHE A 181 5.47 -4.75 -16.21
C PHE A 181 6.31 -5.20 -17.40
N ALA A 182 5.81 -5.08 -18.63
CA ALA A 182 6.63 -5.25 -19.84
C ALA A 182 7.86 -4.33 -19.85
N LEU A 183 7.83 -3.22 -19.11
CA LEU A 183 8.99 -2.33 -18.95
C LEU A 183 10.22 -3.03 -18.32
N PHE A 184 10.00 -4.05 -17.46
CA PHE A 184 11.08 -4.82 -16.83
C PHE A 184 11.77 -5.80 -17.79
N SER A 185 11.17 -6.12 -18.94
CA SER A 185 11.75 -7.06 -19.92
C SER A 185 13.14 -6.67 -20.38
N ARG A 186 13.49 -5.37 -20.34
CA ARG A 186 14.84 -4.85 -20.65
C ARG A 186 15.91 -5.39 -19.70
N LEU A 187 15.55 -5.68 -18.45
CA LEU A 187 16.44 -6.20 -17.43
C LEU A 187 16.56 -7.72 -17.47
N ASN A 188 15.89 -8.35 -18.46
CA ASN A 188 15.91 -9.80 -18.68
C ASN A 188 15.57 -10.61 -17.41
N PRO A 189 14.46 -10.30 -16.69
CA PRO A 189 14.09 -11.00 -15.48
C PRO A 189 13.82 -12.48 -15.76
N ASP A 190 14.11 -13.33 -14.79
CA ASP A 190 13.60 -14.71 -14.75
C ASP A 190 12.20 -14.75 -14.12
N VAL A 191 11.64 -15.95 -14.00
CA VAL A 191 10.30 -16.16 -13.40
C VAL A 191 10.26 -15.71 -11.94
N GLU A 192 11.34 -15.93 -11.21
CA GLU A 192 11.43 -15.54 -9.81
C GLU A 192 11.40 -14.02 -9.66
N ALA A 193 12.24 -13.31 -10.42
CA ALA A 193 12.33 -11.85 -10.39
C ALA A 193 11.01 -11.16 -10.78
N ILE A 194 10.34 -11.66 -11.85
CA ILE A 194 9.05 -11.08 -12.26
C ILE A 194 7.93 -11.38 -11.25
N SER A 195 7.96 -12.58 -10.65
CA SER A 195 6.99 -12.91 -9.58
C SER A 195 7.21 -12.05 -8.35
N GLN A 196 8.48 -11.77 -8.00
CA GLN A 196 8.82 -10.93 -6.85
C GLN A 196 8.30 -9.51 -7.03
N VAL A 197 8.55 -8.87 -8.17
CA VAL A 197 8.07 -7.49 -8.38
C VAL A 197 6.53 -7.42 -8.43
N LEU A 198 5.86 -8.42 -9.01
CA LEU A 198 4.39 -8.49 -8.98
C LEU A 198 3.85 -8.63 -7.57
N ALA A 199 4.51 -9.46 -6.73
CA ALA A 199 4.13 -9.66 -5.34
C ALA A 199 4.39 -8.41 -4.50
N ASN A 200 5.55 -7.74 -4.67
CA ASN A 200 5.87 -6.50 -3.99
C ASN A 200 4.80 -5.42 -4.26
N VAL A 201 4.40 -5.24 -5.53
CA VAL A 201 3.35 -4.27 -5.89
C VAL A 201 1.98 -4.70 -5.35
N ALA A 202 1.64 -5.98 -5.40
CA ALA A 202 0.38 -6.47 -4.83
C ALA A 202 0.30 -6.26 -3.31
N SER A 203 1.41 -6.53 -2.59
CA SER A 203 1.52 -6.28 -1.15
C SER A 203 1.51 -4.79 -0.82
N HIS A 204 2.09 -3.95 -1.68
CA HIS A 204 2.04 -2.49 -1.58
C HIS A 204 0.60 -1.97 -1.65
N GLU A 205 -0.15 -2.34 -2.70
CA GLU A 205 -1.53 -1.91 -2.88
C GLU A 205 -2.44 -2.44 -1.76
N ALA A 206 -2.25 -3.69 -1.33
CA ALA A 206 -2.95 -4.21 -0.18
C ALA A 206 -2.56 -3.50 1.13
N GLY A 207 -1.31 -3.03 1.25
CA GLY A 207 -0.86 -2.18 2.35
C GLY A 207 -1.64 -0.88 2.45
N HIS A 208 -1.96 -0.24 1.32
CA HIS A 208 -2.84 0.94 1.29
C HIS A 208 -4.24 0.62 1.80
N LEU A 209 -4.84 -0.49 1.36
CA LEU A 209 -6.15 -0.93 1.86
C LEU A 209 -6.15 -1.22 3.37
N LEU A 210 -4.97 -1.34 3.98
CA LEU A 210 -4.78 -1.52 5.43
C LEU A 210 -4.20 -0.26 6.11
N GLY A 211 -4.22 0.88 5.44
CA GLY A 211 -3.91 2.20 6.00
C GLY A 211 -2.46 2.64 5.92
N LEU A 212 -1.58 1.87 5.28
CA LEU A 212 -0.19 2.26 5.09
C LEU A 212 -0.03 3.32 3.99
N ARG A 213 1.00 4.13 4.13
CA ARG A 213 1.36 5.22 3.22
C ARG A 213 2.75 5.01 2.65
N HIS A 214 3.09 5.79 1.64
CA HIS A 214 4.38 5.70 0.96
C HIS A 214 5.57 6.02 1.88
N THR A 215 6.62 5.27 1.69
CA THR A 215 7.93 5.50 2.32
C THR A 215 9.00 5.75 1.25
N ALA A 216 10.16 6.20 1.68
CA ALA A 216 11.34 6.41 0.86
C ALA A 216 12.48 5.51 1.39
N ASP A 217 12.28 4.19 1.29
CA ASP A 217 13.24 3.16 1.70
C ASP A 217 13.11 1.97 0.75
N PRO A 218 14.05 1.73 -0.17
CA PRO A 218 13.96 0.70 -1.21
C PRO A 218 13.77 -0.74 -0.72
N HIS A 219 13.94 -0.99 0.58
CA HIS A 219 13.69 -2.30 1.18
C HIS A 219 12.28 -2.45 1.77
N ASP A 220 11.52 -1.35 1.81
CA ASP A 220 10.15 -1.35 2.34
C ASP A 220 9.16 -1.65 1.22
N ILE A 221 8.20 -2.53 1.46
CA ILE A 221 7.08 -2.77 0.53
C ILE A 221 6.36 -1.45 0.17
N MET A 222 6.28 -0.50 1.11
CA MET A 222 5.60 0.78 0.85
C MET A 222 6.49 1.84 0.16
N ASP A 223 7.66 1.44 -0.33
CA ASP A 223 8.60 2.36 -0.99
C ASP A 223 8.13 2.84 -2.37
N VAL A 224 8.50 4.08 -2.69
CA VAL A 224 8.27 4.71 -4.01
C VAL A 224 9.56 5.26 -4.62
N THR A 225 10.72 4.81 -4.15
CA THR A 225 12.04 5.31 -4.58
C THR A 225 12.96 4.25 -5.16
N ALA A 226 12.56 2.97 -5.09
CA ALA A 226 13.34 1.86 -5.59
C ALA A 226 13.57 1.94 -7.10
N SER A 227 14.76 1.53 -7.53
CA SER A 227 15.02 1.26 -8.94
C SER A 227 14.30 -0.01 -9.39
N ALA A 228 14.19 -0.21 -10.71
CA ALA A 228 13.55 -1.40 -11.25
C ALA A 228 14.24 -2.70 -10.79
N ARG A 229 15.58 -2.71 -10.65
CA ARG A 229 16.30 -3.86 -10.11
C ARG A 229 15.99 -4.10 -8.64
N GLN A 230 15.93 -3.04 -7.83
CA GLN A 230 15.59 -3.15 -6.41
C GLN A 230 14.17 -3.67 -6.21
N MET A 231 13.22 -3.27 -7.06
CA MET A 231 11.85 -3.79 -7.02
C MET A 231 11.73 -5.28 -7.32
N MET A 232 12.68 -5.87 -8.06
CA MET A 232 12.74 -7.31 -8.31
C MET A 232 13.35 -8.11 -7.15
N LEU A 233 13.79 -7.43 -6.09
CA LEU A 233 14.29 -8.06 -4.87
C LEU A 233 13.21 -8.17 -3.81
N ASP A 234 13.47 -8.99 -2.80
CA ASP A 234 12.60 -9.13 -1.66
C ASP A 234 12.51 -7.82 -0.87
N GLN A 235 11.30 -7.30 -0.71
CA GLN A 235 10.96 -6.16 0.14
C GLN A 235 10.09 -6.65 1.29
N TRP A 236 10.02 -5.90 2.40
CA TRP A 236 9.20 -6.27 3.56
C TRP A 236 8.65 -5.05 4.27
N PHE A 237 7.55 -5.20 4.99
CA PHE A 237 7.02 -4.15 5.85
C PHE A 237 7.99 -3.87 7.00
N LYS A 238 8.40 -2.63 7.14
CA LYS A 238 9.40 -2.21 8.13
C LYS A 238 9.12 -0.80 8.66
N LEU A 239 9.99 -0.33 9.54
CA LEU A 239 10.08 1.08 9.89
C LEU A 239 10.78 1.80 8.74
N GLY A 240 10.02 2.53 7.93
CA GLY A 240 10.52 3.31 6.80
C GLY A 240 10.34 4.80 7.01
N ARG A 241 11.23 5.62 6.43
CA ARG A 241 11.02 7.07 6.38
C ARG A 241 9.83 7.37 5.48
N LEU A 242 8.94 8.27 5.90
CA LEU A 242 7.83 8.71 5.05
C LEU A 242 8.37 9.38 3.77
N ASP A 243 7.73 9.10 2.64
CA ASP A 243 8.01 9.85 1.42
C ASP A 243 7.55 11.31 1.58
N ALA A 244 8.27 12.21 0.91
CA ALA A 244 7.99 13.65 0.99
C ALA A 244 6.62 14.03 0.40
N SER A 245 6.03 13.21 -0.47
CA SER A 245 4.67 13.40 -0.97
C SER A 245 3.61 13.19 0.11
N VAL A 246 3.90 12.34 1.10
CA VAL A 246 3.04 12.15 2.28
C VAL A 246 3.31 13.24 3.29
N MET A 247 4.52 13.26 3.86
CA MET A 247 4.96 14.25 4.83
C MET A 247 6.48 14.43 4.74
N PRO A 248 7.00 15.67 4.85
CA PRO A 248 8.44 15.93 4.71
C PRO A 248 9.28 15.40 5.88
N LEU A 249 8.65 14.83 6.90
CA LEU A 249 9.32 14.35 8.13
C LEU A 249 8.62 13.12 8.69
N GLY A 250 9.36 12.39 9.52
CA GLY A 250 8.84 11.25 10.28
C GLY A 250 8.98 9.91 9.59
N PHE A 251 8.48 8.89 10.26
CA PHE A 251 8.58 7.49 9.86
C PHE A 251 7.21 6.82 9.89
N GLN A 252 7.02 5.80 9.09
CA GLN A 252 5.94 4.83 9.19
C GLN A 252 6.47 3.55 9.80
N ASP A 253 5.92 3.12 10.92
CA ASP A 253 6.17 1.81 11.51
C ASP A 253 5.11 0.83 11.00
N ALA A 254 5.31 0.33 9.77
CA ALA A 254 4.34 -0.53 9.10
C ALA A 254 3.99 -1.78 9.91
N PRO A 255 4.94 -2.52 10.54
CA PRO A 255 4.63 -3.65 11.41
C PRO A 255 3.67 -3.31 12.55
N THR A 256 3.92 -2.20 13.24
CA THR A 256 3.08 -1.74 14.35
C THR A 256 1.69 -1.33 13.87
N LEU A 257 1.61 -0.55 12.78
CA LEU A 257 0.32 -0.10 12.22
C LEU A 257 -0.53 -1.28 11.74
N LEU A 258 0.06 -2.24 11.01
CA LEU A 258 -0.63 -3.45 10.57
C LEU A 258 -1.12 -4.29 11.76
N SER A 259 -0.28 -4.46 12.80
CA SER A 259 -0.70 -5.14 14.03
C SER A 259 -1.90 -4.46 14.70
N TRP A 260 -1.94 -3.14 14.71
CA TRP A 260 -3.08 -2.38 15.23
C TRP A 260 -4.32 -2.48 14.34
N THR A 261 -4.12 -2.57 13.03
CA THR A 261 -5.19 -2.59 12.04
C THR A 261 -5.88 -3.94 11.98
N VAL A 262 -5.13 -5.03 11.81
CA VAL A 262 -5.71 -6.37 11.60
C VAL A 262 -5.48 -7.33 12.76
N GLY A 263 -4.62 -6.96 13.70
CA GLY A 263 -4.17 -7.86 14.77
C GLY A 263 -3.08 -8.82 14.32
N GLY A 264 -2.55 -9.61 15.26
CA GLY A 264 -1.36 -10.43 15.02
C GLY A 264 -0.08 -9.60 15.09
N ALA A 265 1.03 -10.14 14.62
CA ALA A 265 2.31 -9.45 14.53
C ALA A 265 3.18 -10.07 13.44
N LEU A 266 3.88 -9.24 12.68
CA LEU A 266 4.92 -9.72 11.77
C LEU A 266 6.08 -10.33 12.57
N PRO A 267 6.71 -11.40 12.06
CA PRO A 267 7.85 -12.00 12.72
C PRO A 267 8.99 -10.98 12.83
N ALA A 268 9.66 -10.96 13.99
CA ALA A 268 10.79 -10.03 14.24
C ALA A 268 11.98 -10.28 13.29
N VAL A 269 12.08 -11.50 12.76
CA VAL A 269 13.07 -11.88 11.76
C VAL A 269 12.33 -12.58 10.62
N ARG A 270 12.40 -12.00 9.43
CA ARG A 270 11.84 -12.62 8.23
C ARG A 270 12.60 -13.91 7.90
N LYS A 271 11.88 -15.01 7.73
CA LYS A 271 12.47 -16.20 7.14
C LYS A 271 12.63 -15.95 5.64
N ILE A 272 13.87 -15.86 5.20
CA ILE A 272 14.19 -15.89 3.77
C ILE A 272 13.75 -17.27 3.27
N LEU A 273 12.67 -17.31 2.47
CA LEU A 273 12.09 -18.55 1.97
C LEU A 273 12.99 -19.30 0.98
N TRP A 274 14.00 -18.60 0.41
CA TRP A 274 14.93 -19.16 -0.57
C TRP A 274 16.33 -18.60 -0.38
N PRO A 275 17.34 -19.45 -0.09
CA PRO A 275 18.74 -18.99 0.08
C PRO A 275 19.37 -18.38 -1.18
N GLN A 276 18.77 -18.58 -2.35
CA GLN A 276 19.29 -18.08 -3.62
C GLN A 276 18.84 -16.65 -3.96
N CYS A 277 17.81 -16.13 -3.27
CA CYS A 277 17.35 -14.73 -3.37
C CYS A 277 17.91 -13.83 -2.26
N ALA A 278 18.93 -14.28 -1.53
CA ALA A 278 19.54 -13.56 -0.40
C ALA A 278 20.43 -12.37 -0.83
N ARG A 279 20.22 -11.80 -2.03
CA ARG A 279 20.81 -10.51 -2.37
C ARG A 279 19.90 -9.42 -1.85
N THR A 280 20.40 -8.63 -0.93
CA THR A 280 19.71 -7.41 -0.48
C THR A 280 20.01 -6.28 -1.48
N ALA A 281 19.20 -5.21 -1.46
CA ALA A 281 19.44 -4.06 -2.32
C ALA A 281 20.84 -3.42 -2.09
N ASP A 282 21.44 -3.63 -0.93
CA ASP A 282 22.82 -3.19 -0.62
C ASP A 282 23.87 -3.98 -1.38
N ASP A 283 23.54 -5.18 -1.89
CA ASP A 283 24.46 -6.05 -2.62
C ASP A 283 24.53 -5.72 -4.12
N ILE A 284 23.70 -4.80 -4.60
CA ILE A 284 23.59 -4.43 -6.00
C ILE A 284 24.08 -3.01 -6.20
N ALA A 285 25.28 -2.89 -6.78
CA ALA A 285 25.70 -1.61 -7.34
C ALA A 285 24.79 -1.24 -8.53
N PRO A 286 24.45 0.05 -8.73
CA PRO A 286 23.71 0.49 -9.90
C PRO A 286 24.46 0.06 -11.16
N GLU A 287 23.86 -0.79 -11.97
CA GLU A 287 24.40 -1.15 -13.30
C GLU A 287 23.92 -0.12 -14.33
N GLU A 288 24.65 0.03 -15.45
CA GLU A 288 24.34 1.01 -16.48
C GLU A 288 22.93 0.81 -17.10
N ASP A 289 22.38 -0.41 -17.01
CA ASP A 289 21.05 -0.76 -17.54
C ASP A 289 19.91 -0.54 -16.54
N ASP A 290 20.23 -0.20 -15.28
CA ASP A 290 19.20 0.04 -14.26
C ASP A 290 18.49 1.37 -14.51
N PHE A 291 17.22 1.43 -14.19
CA PHE A 291 16.43 2.64 -14.33
C PHE A 291 15.52 2.82 -13.13
N PHE A 292 15.34 4.09 -12.76
CA PHE A 292 14.35 4.46 -11.76
C PHE A 292 12.97 4.43 -12.40
N ILE A 293 12.04 3.77 -11.73
CA ILE A 293 10.64 3.85 -12.11
C ILE A 293 10.18 5.26 -11.73
N PRO A 294 9.59 6.02 -12.65
CA PRO A 294 9.06 7.33 -12.31
C PRO A 294 8.14 7.23 -11.09
N ARG A 295 8.29 8.13 -10.12
CA ARG A 295 7.45 8.15 -8.91
C ARG A 295 5.98 8.11 -9.23
N ASP A 296 5.56 8.74 -10.33
CA ASP A 296 4.19 8.75 -10.81
C ASP A 296 3.68 7.34 -11.19
N LEU A 297 4.58 6.40 -11.53
CA LEU A 297 4.22 4.99 -11.78
C LEU A 297 4.02 4.18 -10.49
N LEU A 298 4.62 4.63 -9.38
CA LEU A 298 4.53 3.98 -8.08
C LEU A 298 3.52 4.66 -7.16
N SER A 299 3.17 5.91 -7.46
CA SER A 299 2.29 6.71 -6.63
C SER A 299 1.07 7.17 -7.41
N SER A 300 -0.09 6.60 -7.12
CA SER A 300 -1.32 7.32 -7.40
C SER A 300 -1.43 8.49 -6.40
N SER A 301 -1.53 9.71 -6.89
CA SER A 301 -1.77 10.92 -6.08
C SER A 301 -3.18 10.96 -5.45
N HIS A 302 -3.78 9.82 -5.17
CA HIS A 302 -5.08 9.72 -4.52
C HIS A 302 -4.97 9.76 -2.99
N ASP A 303 -4.20 10.72 -2.48
CA ASP A 303 -4.43 11.24 -1.13
C ASP A 303 -5.74 12.07 -1.05
N GLU A 304 -6.60 11.99 -2.05
CA GLU A 304 -7.95 12.54 -2.01
C GLU A 304 -8.85 11.52 -1.33
N GLU A 305 -9.02 11.65 -0.01
CA GLU A 305 -10.16 11.05 0.67
C GLU A 305 -11.42 11.44 -0.11
N SER A 306 -11.98 10.50 -0.86
CA SER A 306 -13.34 10.60 -1.38
C SER A 306 -14.24 10.71 -0.16
N GLY A 307 -14.70 11.93 0.14
CA GLY A 307 -15.74 12.11 1.14
C GLY A 307 -16.91 11.20 0.78
N LEU A 308 -17.18 10.22 1.62
CA LEU A 308 -18.43 9.50 1.60
C LEU A 308 -19.53 10.55 1.74
N ASP A 309 -20.18 10.89 0.63
CA ASP A 309 -21.42 11.63 0.61
C ASP A 309 -22.49 10.67 1.18
N ASP A 310 -22.67 10.74 2.47
CA ASP A 310 -23.77 10.12 3.15
C ASP A 310 -25.05 10.85 2.71
N GLY A 311 -25.65 10.32 1.66
CA GLY A 311 -26.90 10.80 1.10
C GLY A 311 -28.11 10.58 2.01
N SER A 312 -28.09 11.03 3.27
CA SER A 312 -29.28 11.14 4.11
C SER A 312 -29.95 12.51 3.94
N GLY A 313 -30.41 12.77 2.74
CA GLY A 313 -31.45 13.76 2.48
C GLY A 313 -32.82 13.12 2.68
N MET A 314 -33.44 13.36 3.81
CA MET A 314 -34.87 13.17 3.96
C MET A 314 -35.60 14.51 3.84
N PRO A 315 -36.82 14.52 3.25
CA PRO A 315 -37.61 15.70 2.95
C PRO A 315 -38.10 16.48 4.17
#